data_03cefd957e5a24d0ffc477fbf8a53bae
#
_entry.id   03cefd957e5a24d0ffc477fbf8a53bae
#
_cell.length_a   1.000
_cell.length_b   1.000
_cell.length_c   1.000
_cell.angle_alpha   90.00
_cell.angle_beta   90.00
_cell.angle_gamma   90.00
#
_symmetry.space_group_name_H-M   'P 1'
#
loop_
_entity.id
_entity.type
_entity.pdbx_description
1 polymer ?
#
loop_
_entity_poly.entity_id
_entity_poly.type
_entity_poly.pdbx_seq_one_letter_code
_entity_poly.pdbx_strand_id
1 'polypeptide(L)' 'MNEPFILPVNYQGTEHEFKARFERWGYTHRIAVLIGETTVTFEPDEEGGYRALAAQPVDMDLLRTVAEKLAKLSN' A
#
# COMPACT_ATOMS: atom_id res chain seq x y z
N MET A 1 13.29 -3.36 11.67
CA MET A 1 12.74 -4.68 11.41
C MET A 1 11.41 -4.57 10.72
N ASN A 2 11.20 -5.44 9.73
CA ASN A 2 10.05 -5.31 8.84
C ASN A 2 8.93 -6.24 9.26
N GLU A 3 8.33 -5.94 10.39
CA GLU A 3 7.21 -6.74 10.88
C GLU A 3 5.96 -6.37 10.11
N PRO A 4 5.15 -7.36 9.72
CA PRO A 4 3.88 -7.07 9.05
C PRO A 4 2.90 -6.39 9.99
N PHE A 5 2.06 -5.55 9.42
CA PHE A 5 0.98 -4.92 10.15
C PHE A 5 -0.30 -5.02 9.32
N ILE A 6 -1.42 -4.79 9.97
CA ILE A 6 -2.71 -4.83 9.29
C ILE A 6 -3.08 -3.42 8.87
N LEU A 7 -3.40 -3.26 7.60
CA LEU A 7 -3.83 -1.99 7.03
C LEU A 7 -5.33 -2.05 6.76
N PRO A 8 -6.15 -1.37 7.57
CA PRO A 8 -7.59 -1.36 7.31
C PRO A 8 -7.91 -0.35 6.23
N VAL A 9 -8.68 -0.76 5.24
CA VAL A 9 -9.05 0.07 4.11
C VAL A 9 -10.53 -0.10 3.85
N ASN A 10 -11.27 1.02 3.84
CA ASN A 10 -12.68 0.99 3.45
C ASN A 10 -12.77 1.22 1.95
N TYR A 11 -13.31 0.24 1.24
CA TYR A 11 -13.40 0.28 -0.20
C TYR A 11 -14.78 -0.21 -0.63
N GLN A 12 -15.49 0.65 -1.34
CA GLN A 12 -16.85 0.36 -1.83
C GLN A 12 -17.78 -0.07 -0.69
N GLY A 13 -17.68 0.62 0.45
CA GLY A 13 -18.55 0.37 1.59
C GLY A 13 -18.19 -0.86 2.40
N THR A 14 -17.10 -1.54 2.06
CA THR A 14 -16.66 -2.73 2.77
C THR A 14 -15.28 -2.48 3.36
N GLU A 15 -15.13 -2.82 4.64
CA GLU A 15 -13.82 -2.70 5.28
C GLU A 15 -12.99 -3.92 4.97
N HIS A 16 -11.79 -3.69 4.45
CA HIS A 16 -10.81 -4.72 4.15
C HIS A 16 -9.63 -4.59 5.09
N GLU A 17 -9.02 -5.69 5.42
CA GLU A 17 -7.79 -5.71 6.22
C GLU A 17 -6.71 -6.38 5.40
N PHE A 18 -5.74 -5.59 4.95
CA PHE A 18 -4.65 -6.11 4.15
C PHE A 18 -3.39 -6.24 5.00
N LYS A 19 -2.64 -7.30 4.77
CA LYS A 19 -1.32 -7.41 5.39
C LYS A 19 -0.35 -6.52 4.65
N ALA A 20 0.39 -5.71 5.40
CA ALA A 20 1.33 -4.77 4.83
C ALA A 20 2.64 -4.83 5.60
N ARG A 21 3.70 -4.40 4.96
CA ARG A 21 5.02 -4.43 5.57
C ARG A 21 5.87 -3.29 5.02
N PHE A 22 6.57 -2.58 5.92
CA PHE A 22 7.57 -1.62 5.50
C PHE A 22 8.82 -2.35 5.06
N GLU A 23 9.40 -1.88 3.95
CA GLU A 23 10.66 -2.39 3.46
C GLU A 23 11.58 -1.23 3.21
N ARG A 24 12.81 -1.32 3.72
CA ARG A 24 13.81 -0.30 3.46
C ARG A 24 14.53 -0.61 2.16
N TRP A 25 14.69 0.43 1.34
CA TRP A 25 15.32 0.27 0.03
C TRP A 25 16.29 1.43 -0.18
N GLY A 26 17.56 1.23 0.17
CA GLY A 26 18.54 2.30 0.10
C GLY A 26 18.18 3.44 1.05
N TYR A 27 18.04 4.63 0.51
CA TYR A 27 17.68 5.81 1.30
C TYR A 27 16.19 6.05 1.40
N THR A 28 15.40 5.16 0.82
CA THR A 28 13.95 5.33 0.81
C THR A 28 13.30 4.10 1.41
N HIS A 29 12.00 4.10 1.47
CA HIS A 29 11.25 2.96 1.94
C HIS A 29 10.14 2.63 0.96
N ARG A 30 9.64 1.41 1.05
CA ARG A 30 8.48 0.94 0.30
C ARG A 30 7.52 0.31 1.29
N ILE A 31 6.28 0.17 0.86
CA ILE A 31 5.29 -0.57 1.64
C ILE A 31 4.74 -1.66 0.72
N ALA A 32 4.95 -2.91 1.13
CA ALA A 32 4.41 -4.05 0.40
C ALA A 32 3.06 -4.39 1.01
N VAL A 33 2.03 -4.46 0.18
CA VAL A 33 0.67 -4.76 0.62
C VAL A 33 0.18 -6.00 -0.12
N LEU A 34 -0.28 -6.99 0.63
CA LEU A 34 -0.82 -8.20 0.03
C LEU A 34 -2.30 -7.99 -0.26
N ILE A 35 -2.65 -7.96 -1.54
CA ILE A 35 -4.02 -7.75 -2.00
C ILE A 35 -4.45 -9.04 -2.72
N GLY A 36 -5.27 -9.84 -2.03
CA GLY A 36 -5.59 -11.16 -2.53
C GLY A 36 -4.35 -12.03 -2.56
N GLU A 37 -3.96 -12.48 -3.74
CA GLU A 37 -2.77 -13.28 -3.91
C GLU A 37 -1.61 -12.49 -4.52
N THR A 38 -1.79 -11.18 -4.66
CA THR A 38 -0.82 -10.32 -5.33
C THR A 38 -0.19 -9.37 -4.32
N THR A 39 1.13 -9.31 -4.31
CA THR A 39 1.83 -8.32 -3.52
C THR A 39 2.03 -7.07 -4.37
N VAL A 40 1.52 -5.96 -3.89
CA VAL A 40 1.67 -4.66 -4.55
C VAL A 40 2.62 -3.82 -3.74
N THR A 41 3.64 -3.28 -4.39
CA THR A 41 4.62 -2.41 -3.73
C THR A 41 4.22 -0.97 -3.93
N PHE A 42 4.16 -0.21 -2.84
CA PHE A 42 3.85 1.21 -2.88
C PHE A 42 5.11 2.00 -2.55
N GLU A 43 5.47 2.91 -3.43
CA GLU A 43 6.64 3.77 -3.25
C GLU A 43 6.19 5.20 -3.02
N PRO A 44 6.86 5.94 -2.12
CA PRO A 44 6.51 7.36 -1.94
C PRO A 44 6.84 8.14 -3.21
N ASP A 45 5.95 9.06 -3.56
CA ASP A 45 6.19 9.94 -4.70
C ASP A 45 6.61 11.33 -4.22
N GLU A 46 6.92 12.20 -5.17
CA GLU A 46 7.44 13.52 -4.85
C GLU A 46 6.38 14.47 -4.30
N GLU A 47 5.12 14.08 -4.41
CA GLU A 47 4.02 14.94 -3.98
C GLU A 47 3.49 14.56 -2.60
N GLY A 48 4.19 13.67 -1.90
CA GLY A 48 3.78 13.26 -0.56
C GLY A 48 2.79 12.11 -0.54
N GLY A 49 2.48 11.53 -1.69
CA GLY A 49 1.61 10.37 -1.79
C GLY A 49 2.40 9.10 -2.04
N TYR A 50 1.70 8.08 -2.52
CA TYR A 50 2.30 6.80 -2.87
C TYR A 50 1.84 6.38 -4.25
N ARG A 51 2.70 5.69 -4.97
CA ARG A 51 2.34 5.09 -6.25
C ARG A 51 2.50 3.59 -6.16
N ALA A 52 1.61 2.89 -6.84
CA ALA A 52 1.56 1.43 -6.78
C ALA A 52 2.34 0.81 -7.93
N LEU A 53 3.10 -0.22 -7.61
CA LEU A 53 3.80 -1.03 -8.60
C LEU A 53 3.30 -2.46 -8.42
N ALA A 54 2.54 -2.95 -9.39
CA ALA A 54 1.98 -4.29 -9.33
C ALA A 54 2.45 -5.11 -10.50
N ALA A 55 2.84 -6.35 -10.24
CA ALA A 55 3.27 -7.26 -11.30
C ALA A 55 2.09 -7.85 -12.06
N GLN A 56 0.91 -7.83 -11.47
CA GLN A 56 -0.31 -8.38 -12.07
C GLN A 56 -1.42 -7.34 -12.00
N PRO A 57 -2.42 -7.43 -12.89
CA PRO A 57 -3.52 -6.47 -12.86
C PRO A 57 -4.28 -6.49 -11.54
N VAL A 58 -4.47 -5.32 -10.97
CA VAL A 58 -5.26 -5.13 -9.75
C VAL A 58 -6.16 -3.92 -10.03
N ASP A 59 -7.35 -3.92 -9.41
CA ASP A 59 -8.31 -2.83 -9.56
C ASP A 59 -7.64 -1.49 -9.24
N MET A 60 -7.64 -0.59 -10.22
CA MET A 60 -7.00 0.71 -10.06
C MET A 60 -7.63 1.56 -8.98
N ASP A 61 -8.95 1.48 -8.82
CA ASP A 61 -9.63 2.24 -7.77
C ASP A 61 -9.22 1.74 -6.39
N LEU A 62 -9.04 0.43 -6.24
CA LEU A 62 -8.57 -0.13 -4.98
C LEU A 62 -7.14 0.33 -4.69
N LEU A 63 -6.27 0.31 -5.70
CA LEU A 63 -4.89 0.76 -5.53
C LEU A 63 -4.83 2.22 -5.10
N ARG A 64 -5.68 3.07 -5.70
CA ARG A 64 -5.74 4.47 -5.32
C ARG A 64 -6.19 4.62 -3.87
N THR A 65 -7.21 3.87 -3.48
CA THR A 65 -7.73 3.94 -2.11
C THR A 65 -6.68 3.51 -1.11
N VAL A 66 -5.93 2.45 -1.41
CA VAL A 66 -4.87 1.99 -0.53
C VAL A 66 -3.76 3.04 -0.45
N ALA A 67 -3.39 3.63 -1.59
CA ALA A 67 -2.34 4.65 -1.61
C ALA A 67 -2.75 5.87 -0.77
N GLU A 68 -4.00 6.27 -0.85
CA GLU A 68 -4.50 7.39 -0.05
C GLU A 68 -4.45 7.07 1.45
N LYS A 69 -4.78 5.85 1.81
CA LYS A 69 -4.72 5.42 3.20
C LYS A 69 -3.29 5.47 3.73
N LEU A 70 -2.35 4.98 2.92
CA LEU A 70 -0.94 5.00 3.30
C LEU A 70 -0.43 6.42 3.48
N ALA A 71 -0.84 7.33 2.60
CA ALA A 71 -0.44 8.73 2.71
C ALA A 71 -0.95 9.36 4.01
N LYS A 72 -2.17 9.01 4.41
CA LYS A 72 -2.73 9.52 5.67
C LYS A 72 -1.97 9.00 6.88
N LEU A 73 -1.50 7.76 6.83
CA LEU A 73 -0.75 7.20 7.95
C LEU A 73 0.63 7.83 8.08
N SER A 74 1.16 8.38 6.99
CA SER A 74 2.49 8.99 6.99
C SER A 74 2.49 10.43 7.47
N ASN A 75 1.34 11.04 7.61
CA ASN A 75 1.23 12.44 8.02
C ASN A 75 0.98 12.58 9.50
#